data_2c305a225ea429f33d647a96901dd0e5
#
_entry.id   2c305a225ea429f33d647a96901dd0e5
#
_cell.length_a   1.000
_cell.length_b   1.000
_cell.length_c   1.000
_cell.angle_alpha   90.00
_cell.angle_beta   90.00
_cell.angle_gamma   90.00
#
_symmetry.space_group_name_H-M   'P 1'
#
loop_
_entity.id
_entity.type
_entity.pdbx_description
1 polymer ?
#
loop_
_entity_poly.entity_id
_entity_poly.type
_entity_poly.pdbx_seq_one_letter_code
_entity_poly.pdbx_strand_id
1 'polypeptide(L)'
;MSIALNQAVPEFSATASGATLTGSEEEISLSSLRGKNVVLYFYPKDNTPGCTTESQDFRDAYAQFKQANTEIIGISRDSLKSHQGFQAQHNLPFSLISDQQEELCSLFDVIKLKNMYGKEVRGIERSTFLLDAQGVLRQIWRGVKVPGHVTEVLDAVHALAKA
;
A
#
# COMPACT_ATOMS: atom_id res chain seq x y z
N MET A 1 6.63 -16.44 -8.64
CA MET A 1 5.37 -15.88 -9.17
C MET A 1 5.51 -14.38 -9.31
N SER A 2 4.84 -13.81 -10.27
CA SER A 2 4.91 -12.37 -10.54
C SER A 2 3.50 -11.84 -10.79
N ILE A 3 3.39 -10.51 -10.84
CA ILE A 3 2.12 -9.84 -11.14
C ILE A 3 2.15 -9.32 -12.58
N ALA A 4 0.98 -9.17 -13.17
CA ALA A 4 0.82 -8.56 -14.49
C ALA A 4 -0.50 -7.83 -14.57
N LEU A 5 -0.50 -6.73 -15.34
CA LEU A 5 -1.70 -5.91 -15.52
C LEU A 5 -2.83 -6.74 -16.15
N ASN A 6 -4.04 -6.57 -15.64
CA ASN A 6 -5.25 -7.26 -16.07
C ASN A 6 -5.24 -8.77 -15.79
N GLN A 7 -4.40 -9.20 -14.86
CA GLN A 7 -4.38 -10.59 -14.40
C GLN A 7 -4.59 -10.66 -12.89
N ALA A 8 -5.14 -11.78 -12.43
CA ALA A 8 -5.36 -11.98 -11.01
C ALA A 8 -4.02 -12.00 -10.26
N VAL A 9 -3.95 -11.29 -9.14
CA VAL A 9 -2.79 -11.32 -8.26
C VAL A 9 -2.82 -12.63 -7.49
N PRO A 10 -1.67 -13.34 -7.37
CA PRO A 10 -1.61 -14.55 -6.56
C PRO A 10 -2.05 -14.32 -5.13
N GLU A 11 -2.68 -15.32 -4.52
CA GLU A 11 -3.11 -15.23 -3.12
C GLU A 11 -1.91 -14.99 -2.21
N PHE A 12 -2.09 -14.12 -1.23
CA PHE A 12 -1.07 -13.90 -0.20
C PHE A 12 -1.74 -13.69 1.15
N SER A 13 -0.96 -13.86 2.21
CA SER A 13 -1.37 -13.59 3.57
C SER A 13 -0.23 -12.87 4.27
N ALA A 14 -0.54 -11.86 5.06
CA ALA A 14 0.48 -11.01 5.67
C ALA A 14 0.02 -10.48 7.03
N THR A 15 1.00 -10.25 7.90
CA THR A 15 0.76 -9.67 9.22
C THR A 15 0.69 -8.15 9.10
N ALA A 16 -0.32 -7.56 9.72
CA ALA A 16 -0.56 -6.13 9.65
C ALA A 16 -0.89 -5.54 11.02
N SER A 17 -0.64 -4.24 11.15
CA SER A 17 -1.21 -3.44 12.22
C SER A 17 -2.59 -2.99 11.77
N GLY A 18 -3.62 -3.44 12.47
CA GLY A 18 -5.01 -3.22 12.08
C GLY A 18 -5.43 -1.76 12.15
N ALA A 19 -6.54 -1.44 11.47
CA ALA A 19 -7.07 -0.09 11.35
C ALA A 19 -7.82 0.38 12.60
N THR A 20 -7.54 -0.19 13.76
CA THR A 20 -8.13 0.25 15.02
C THR A 20 -7.21 1.23 15.72
N LEU A 21 -7.78 2.05 16.61
CA LEU A 21 -6.99 3.02 17.39
C LEU A 21 -5.89 2.36 18.22
N THR A 22 -6.02 1.08 18.51
CA THR A 22 -5.04 0.32 19.28
C THR A 22 -3.94 -0.28 18.42
N GLY A 23 -4.09 -0.27 17.08
CA GLY A 23 -3.12 -0.85 16.17
C GLY A 23 -2.89 -2.34 16.42
N SER A 24 -3.94 -3.09 16.70
CA SER A 24 -3.84 -4.51 17.02
C SER A 24 -3.29 -5.31 15.84
N GLU A 25 -2.53 -6.37 16.15
CA GLU A 25 -2.03 -7.28 15.13
C GLU A 25 -3.17 -8.02 14.48
N GLU A 26 -3.17 -8.10 13.14
CA GLU A 26 -4.15 -8.87 12.39
C GLU A 26 -3.50 -9.54 11.19
N GLU A 27 -4.13 -10.58 10.69
CA GLU A 27 -3.70 -11.26 9.47
C GLU A 27 -4.59 -10.81 8.33
N ILE A 28 -3.98 -10.33 7.24
CA ILE A 28 -4.69 -9.91 6.04
C ILE A 28 -4.36 -10.86 4.91
N SER A 29 -5.38 -11.44 4.28
CA SER A 29 -5.20 -12.23 3.07
C SER A 29 -5.89 -11.54 1.91
N LEU A 30 -5.39 -11.76 0.69
CA LEU A 30 -6.03 -11.19 -0.49
C LEU A 30 -7.47 -11.69 -0.63
N SER A 31 -7.72 -12.96 -0.35
CA SER A 31 -9.08 -13.52 -0.40
C SER A 31 -10.04 -12.85 0.57
N SER A 32 -9.56 -12.37 1.71
CA SER A 32 -10.40 -11.66 2.69
C SER A 32 -10.85 -10.28 2.19
N LEU A 33 -10.19 -9.76 1.16
CA LEU A 33 -10.49 -8.44 0.58
C LEU A 33 -11.40 -8.53 -0.65
N ARG A 34 -11.83 -9.73 -1.04
CA ARG A 34 -12.73 -9.91 -2.17
C ARG A 34 -14.03 -9.13 -1.96
N GLY A 35 -14.55 -8.55 -3.03
CA GLY A 35 -15.74 -7.72 -2.99
C GLY A 35 -15.44 -6.24 -2.84
N LYS A 36 -14.20 -5.87 -2.60
CA LYS A 36 -13.73 -4.48 -2.53
C LYS A 36 -12.58 -4.27 -3.48
N ASN A 37 -12.48 -3.08 -4.06
CA ASN A 37 -11.25 -2.67 -4.72
C ASN A 37 -10.19 -2.43 -3.63
N VAL A 38 -8.93 -2.64 -3.97
CA VAL A 38 -7.83 -2.52 -3.00
C VAL A 38 -6.71 -1.67 -3.58
N VAL A 39 -6.29 -0.66 -2.83
CA VAL A 39 -5.10 0.12 -3.13
C VAL A 39 -4.00 -0.35 -2.19
N LEU A 40 -2.93 -0.89 -2.77
CA LEU A 40 -1.73 -1.28 -2.03
C LEU A 40 -0.65 -0.26 -2.35
N TYR A 41 -0.20 0.51 -1.34
CA TYR A 41 0.90 1.43 -1.58
C TYR A 41 2.13 0.99 -0.78
N PHE A 42 3.23 0.78 -1.52
CA PHE A 42 4.53 0.39 -0.96
C PHE A 42 5.36 1.65 -0.75
N TYR A 43 5.94 1.80 0.44
CA TYR A 43 6.76 2.96 0.76
C TYR A 43 8.02 2.54 1.51
N PRO A 44 9.11 3.32 1.41
CA PRO A 44 10.41 2.90 1.94
C PRO A 44 10.48 2.72 3.45
N LYS A 45 9.91 3.64 4.24
CA LYS A 45 10.10 3.57 5.69
C LYS A 45 9.15 4.51 6.44
N ASP A 46 8.58 4.01 7.56
CA ASP A 46 7.77 4.82 8.48
C ASP A 46 8.55 6.06 8.96
N ASN A 47 7.82 7.13 9.23
CA ASN A 47 8.36 8.36 9.83
C ASN A 47 9.39 9.11 9.00
N THR A 48 9.52 8.80 7.70
CA THR A 48 10.28 9.63 6.77
C THR A 48 9.35 10.68 6.15
N PRO A 49 9.86 11.86 5.73
CA PRO A 49 9.00 12.96 5.28
C PRO A 49 8.05 12.60 4.13
N GLY A 50 8.56 11.99 3.08
CA GLY A 50 7.73 11.63 1.92
C GLY A 50 6.70 10.55 2.25
N CYS A 51 7.07 9.54 3.03
CA CYS A 51 6.16 8.47 3.43
C CYS A 51 5.07 8.99 4.36
N THR A 52 5.42 9.91 5.25
CA THR A 52 4.45 10.54 6.15
C THR A 52 3.44 11.36 5.34
N THR A 53 3.90 12.17 4.40
CA THR A 53 3.01 12.97 3.56
C THR A 53 2.09 12.09 2.72
N GLU A 54 2.62 11.04 2.09
CA GLU A 54 1.83 10.11 1.30
C GLU A 54 0.73 9.44 2.14
N SER A 55 1.10 8.96 3.32
CA SER A 55 0.15 8.31 4.22
C SER A 55 -0.92 9.28 4.70
N GLN A 56 -0.56 10.52 4.99
CA GLN A 56 -1.52 11.56 5.38
C GLN A 56 -2.45 11.92 4.23
N ASP A 57 -1.94 11.97 2.99
CA ASP A 57 -2.77 12.23 1.82
C ASP A 57 -3.81 11.13 1.61
N PHE A 58 -3.42 9.87 1.76
CA PHE A 58 -4.36 8.76 1.72
C PHE A 58 -5.36 8.83 2.88
N ARG A 59 -4.89 9.17 4.08
CA ARG A 59 -5.78 9.35 5.24
C ARG A 59 -6.86 10.39 4.95
N ASP A 60 -6.46 11.53 4.41
CA ASP A 60 -7.38 12.64 4.17
C ASP A 60 -8.41 12.31 3.09
N ALA A 61 -8.07 11.43 2.16
CA ALA A 61 -8.96 10.97 1.10
C ALA A 61 -9.68 9.66 1.44
N TYR A 62 -9.43 9.07 2.59
CA TYR A 62 -9.92 7.72 2.91
C TYR A 62 -11.43 7.57 2.79
N ALA A 63 -12.19 8.55 3.26
CA ALA A 63 -13.65 8.50 3.16
C ALA A 63 -14.12 8.41 1.70
N GLN A 64 -13.45 9.11 0.79
CA GLN A 64 -13.77 9.08 -0.63
C GLN A 64 -13.47 7.70 -1.24
N PHE A 65 -12.36 7.07 -0.84
CA PHE A 65 -12.06 5.71 -1.26
C PHE A 65 -13.10 4.72 -0.74
N LYS A 66 -13.51 4.86 0.50
CA LYS A 66 -14.54 3.98 1.09
C LYS A 66 -15.88 4.14 0.39
N GLN A 67 -16.25 5.35 0.00
CA GLN A 67 -17.47 5.60 -0.77
C GLN A 67 -17.42 4.93 -2.14
N ALA A 68 -16.22 4.72 -2.68
CA ALA A 68 -16.00 4.02 -3.95
C ALA A 68 -15.74 2.52 -3.74
N ASN A 69 -16.13 1.98 -2.60
CA ASN A 69 -15.93 0.55 -2.25
C ASN A 69 -14.47 0.13 -2.36
N THR A 70 -13.56 0.97 -1.86
CA THR A 70 -12.12 0.74 -1.98
C THR A 70 -11.46 0.79 -0.61
N GLU A 71 -10.61 -0.21 -0.32
CA GLU A 71 -9.79 -0.24 0.88
C GLU A 71 -8.37 0.16 0.54
N ILE A 72 -7.70 0.83 1.48
CA ILE A 72 -6.30 1.24 1.34
C ILE A 72 -5.47 0.44 2.34
N ILE A 73 -4.32 -0.06 1.89
CA ILE A 73 -3.38 -0.77 2.74
C ILE A 73 -1.97 -0.28 2.40
N GLY A 74 -1.25 0.18 3.42
CA GLY A 74 0.15 0.55 3.26
C GLY A 74 1.06 -0.63 3.55
N ILE A 75 2.19 -0.71 2.85
CA ILE A 75 3.13 -1.82 2.99
C ILE A 75 4.56 -1.28 3.03
N SER A 76 5.31 -1.68 4.05
CA SER A 76 6.75 -1.45 4.11
C SER A 76 7.43 -2.60 4.83
N ARG A 77 8.76 -2.55 4.92
CA ARG A 77 9.56 -3.57 5.62
C ARG A 77 9.73 -3.25 7.11
N ASP A 78 9.08 -2.20 7.59
CA ASP A 78 9.14 -1.83 9.00
C ASP A 78 8.46 -2.88 9.86
N SER A 79 8.83 -2.92 11.15
CA SER A 79 8.25 -3.84 12.11
C SER A 79 6.80 -3.48 12.42
N LEU A 80 6.07 -4.44 12.95
CA LEU A 80 4.69 -4.23 13.40
C LEU A 80 4.64 -3.10 14.45
N LYS A 81 5.60 -3.07 15.36
CA LYS A 81 5.67 -2.05 16.40
C LYS A 81 5.85 -0.64 15.79
N SER A 82 6.71 -0.52 14.77
CA SER A 82 6.90 0.73 14.05
C SER A 82 5.59 1.19 13.40
N HIS A 83 4.89 0.29 12.75
CA HIS A 83 3.60 0.58 12.11
C HIS A 83 2.55 1.03 13.13
N GLN A 84 2.49 0.39 14.28
CA GLN A 84 1.56 0.78 15.35
C GLN A 84 1.81 2.21 15.80
N GLY A 85 3.08 2.60 15.98
CA GLY A 85 3.45 3.96 16.34
C GLY A 85 3.14 4.96 15.25
N PHE A 86 3.41 4.60 14.00
CA PHE A 86 3.15 5.46 12.84
C PHE A 86 1.64 5.72 12.68
N GLN A 87 0.83 4.66 12.78
CA GLN A 87 -0.62 4.79 12.75
C GLN A 87 -1.16 5.69 13.86
N ALA A 88 -0.69 5.49 15.08
CA ALA A 88 -1.15 6.27 16.22
C ALA A 88 -0.76 7.75 16.10
N GLN A 89 0.47 8.01 15.66
CA GLN A 89 0.98 9.37 15.53
C GLN A 89 0.22 10.19 14.48
N HIS A 90 -0.17 9.55 13.39
CA HIS A 90 -0.79 10.24 12.25
C HIS A 90 -2.26 9.91 12.06
N ASN A 91 -2.87 9.17 12.98
CA ASN A 91 -4.30 8.81 12.94
C ASN A 91 -4.67 8.14 11.60
N LEU A 92 -3.86 7.17 11.18
CA LEU A 92 -4.12 6.47 9.92
C LEU A 92 -5.27 5.49 10.10
N PRO A 93 -6.37 5.62 9.31
CA PRO A 93 -7.57 4.80 9.48
C PRO A 93 -7.53 3.46 8.74
N PHE A 94 -6.40 3.10 8.18
CA PHE A 94 -6.24 1.87 7.38
C PHE A 94 -5.08 1.05 7.92
N SER A 95 -5.06 -0.23 7.54
CA SER A 95 -4.05 -1.17 8.00
C SER A 95 -2.70 -0.95 7.33
N LEU A 96 -1.62 -1.27 8.05
CA LEU A 96 -0.26 -1.25 7.52
C LEU A 96 0.34 -2.65 7.64
N ILE A 97 0.73 -3.23 6.52
CA ILE A 97 1.36 -4.56 6.48
C ILE A 97 2.85 -4.42 6.79
N SER A 98 3.31 -5.28 7.72
CA SER A 98 4.73 -5.41 8.05
C SER A 98 5.32 -6.54 7.20
N ASP A 99 6.03 -6.17 6.12
CA ASP A 99 6.59 -7.13 5.16
C ASP A 99 8.10 -7.31 5.39
N GLN A 100 8.48 -7.65 6.64
CA GLN A 100 9.89 -7.77 7.02
C GLN A 100 10.63 -8.84 6.24
N GLN A 101 9.94 -9.88 5.78
CA GLN A 101 10.53 -10.95 4.99
C GLN A 101 10.52 -10.66 3.49
N GLU A 102 10.00 -9.50 3.08
CA GLU A 102 9.96 -9.07 1.68
C GLU A 102 9.16 -9.98 0.75
N GLU A 103 8.20 -10.72 1.29
CA GLU A 103 7.37 -11.61 0.47
C GLU A 103 6.53 -10.83 -0.52
N LEU A 104 5.81 -9.80 -0.05
CA LEU A 104 5.01 -8.94 -0.92
C LEU A 104 5.89 -8.02 -1.76
N CYS A 105 6.97 -7.51 -1.20
CA CYS A 105 7.92 -6.69 -1.95
C CYS A 105 8.48 -7.46 -3.14
N SER A 106 8.76 -8.75 -2.98
CA SER A 106 9.23 -9.61 -4.07
C SER A 106 8.13 -9.90 -5.09
N LEU A 107 6.92 -10.22 -4.61
CA LEU A 107 5.79 -10.51 -5.49
C LEU A 107 5.47 -9.33 -6.40
N PHE A 108 5.49 -8.12 -5.85
CA PHE A 108 5.18 -6.89 -6.60
C PHE A 108 6.40 -6.23 -7.23
N ASP A 109 7.58 -6.81 -7.02
CA ASP A 109 8.84 -6.34 -7.62
C ASP A 109 9.12 -4.85 -7.33
N VAL A 110 9.10 -4.48 -6.05
CA VAL A 110 9.33 -3.10 -5.63
C VAL A 110 10.70 -2.87 -5.00
N ILE A 111 11.52 -3.90 -4.83
CA ILE A 111 12.86 -3.74 -4.27
C ILE A 111 13.81 -3.38 -5.40
N LYS A 112 14.49 -2.24 -5.25
CA LYS A 112 15.41 -1.72 -6.26
C LYS A 112 16.73 -1.33 -5.60
N LEU A 113 17.79 -1.36 -6.39
CA LEU A 113 19.09 -0.83 -5.99
C LEU A 113 19.13 0.65 -6.33
N LYS A 114 19.49 1.47 -5.35
CA LYS A 114 19.61 2.92 -5.51
C LYS A 114 21.03 3.34 -5.16
N ASN A 115 21.58 4.29 -5.90
CA ASN A 115 22.87 4.87 -5.57
C ASN A 115 22.63 6.08 -4.66
N MET A 116 23.09 5.97 -3.40
CA MET A 116 22.99 7.06 -2.42
C MET A 116 24.37 7.35 -1.88
N TYR A 117 24.86 8.58 -2.12
CA TYR A 117 26.17 9.03 -1.63
C TYR A 117 27.31 8.09 -2.05
N GLY A 118 27.26 7.59 -3.30
CA GLY A 118 28.28 6.71 -3.83
C GLY A 118 28.17 5.24 -3.41
N LYS A 119 27.12 4.88 -2.69
CA LYS A 119 26.88 3.50 -2.26
C LYS A 119 25.56 2.98 -2.85
N GLU A 120 25.58 1.70 -3.23
CA GLU A 120 24.34 1.03 -3.63
C GLU A 120 23.55 0.69 -2.38
N VAL A 121 22.30 1.15 -2.32
CA VAL A 121 21.37 0.85 -1.23
C VAL A 121 20.17 0.11 -1.81
N ARG A 122 19.82 -1.01 -1.19
CA ARG A 122 18.68 -1.80 -1.57
C ARG A 122 17.46 -1.31 -0.77
N GLY A 123 16.39 -0.95 -1.47
CA GLY A 123 15.20 -0.43 -0.79
C GLY A 123 13.96 -0.49 -1.65
N ILE A 124 12.82 -0.16 -1.04
CA ILE A 124 11.54 -0.12 -1.73
C ILE A 124 11.49 1.11 -2.64
N GLU A 125 11.21 0.86 -3.92
CA GLU A 125 10.79 1.92 -4.84
C GLU A 125 9.32 2.22 -4.57
N ARG A 126 9.01 3.47 -4.22
CA ARG A 126 7.63 3.87 -3.92
C ARG A 126 6.72 3.52 -5.09
N SER A 127 5.74 2.66 -4.83
CA SER A 127 4.85 2.10 -5.86
C SER A 127 3.45 1.92 -5.31
N THR A 128 2.46 2.05 -6.18
CA THR A 128 1.06 1.83 -5.81
C THR A 128 0.41 0.90 -6.82
N PHE A 129 -0.45 0.02 -6.33
CA PHE A 129 -1.14 -0.97 -7.15
C PHE A 129 -2.63 -0.92 -6.84
N LEU A 130 -3.46 -0.88 -7.89
CA LEU A 130 -4.91 -0.91 -7.74
C LEU A 130 -5.44 -2.26 -8.22
N LEU A 131 -6.11 -2.99 -7.31
CA LEU A 131 -6.76 -4.26 -7.59
C LEU A 131 -8.27 -4.05 -7.58
N ASP A 132 -8.99 -4.74 -8.46
CA ASP A 132 -10.45 -4.69 -8.46
C ASP A 132 -11.04 -5.67 -7.43
N ALA A 133 -12.37 -5.73 -7.35
CA ALA A 133 -13.08 -6.54 -6.37
C ALA A 133 -12.85 -8.05 -6.53
N GLN A 134 -12.34 -8.49 -7.68
CA GLN A 134 -11.98 -9.89 -7.94
C GLN A 134 -10.50 -10.17 -7.74
N GLY A 135 -9.73 -9.18 -7.28
CA GLY A 135 -8.29 -9.33 -7.07
C GLY A 135 -7.46 -9.23 -8.34
N VAL A 136 -8.01 -8.66 -9.41
CA VAL A 136 -7.30 -8.46 -10.68
C VAL A 136 -6.59 -7.11 -10.65
N LEU A 137 -5.31 -7.11 -11.03
CA LEU A 137 -4.49 -5.90 -11.06
C LEU A 137 -4.92 -5.00 -12.22
N ARG A 138 -5.35 -3.78 -11.90
CA ARG A 138 -5.93 -2.87 -12.89
C ARG A 138 -5.07 -1.66 -13.20
N GLN A 139 -4.20 -1.27 -12.27
CA GLN A 139 -3.34 -0.10 -12.47
C GLN A 139 -2.06 -0.24 -11.66
N ILE A 140 -0.95 0.24 -12.21
CA ILE A 140 0.36 0.20 -11.57
C ILE A 140 0.99 1.60 -11.65
N TRP A 141 1.50 2.11 -10.52
CA TRP A 141 2.33 3.31 -10.46
C TRP A 141 3.66 2.94 -9.84
N ARG A 142 4.76 3.16 -10.56
CA ARG A 142 6.11 2.91 -10.06
C ARG A 142 6.90 4.21 -10.03
N GLY A 143 7.90 4.31 -9.14
CA GLY A 143 8.68 5.53 -9.02
C GLY A 143 7.82 6.72 -8.65
N VAL A 144 6.89 6.54 -7.73
CA VAL A 144 5.86 7.51 -7.37
C VAL A 144 6.46 8.78 -6.78
N LYS A 145 5.97 9.92 -7.24
CA LYS A 145 6.20 11.23 -6.62
C LYS A 145 4.96 11.60 -5.83
N VAL A 146 5.12 11.93 -4.56
CA VAL A 146 4.00 12.10 -3.63
C VAL A 146 3.03 13.23 -4.02
N PRO A 147 3.47 14.43 -4.45
CA PRO A 147 2.51 15.50 -4.79
C PRO A 147 1.53 15.07 -5.89
N GLY A 148 0.24 15.13 -5.58
CA GLY A 148 -0.82 14.81 -6.53
C GLY A 148 -1.08 13.33 -6.74
N HIS A 149 -0.29 12.44 -6.14
CA HIS A 149 -0.42 11.00 -6.39
C HIS A 149 -1.74 10.42 -5.90
N VAL A 150 -2.15 10.77 -4.68
CA VAL A 150 -3.39 10.22 -4.10
C VAL A 150 -4.62 10.62 -4.92
N THR A 151 -4.66 11.85 -5.42
CA THR A 151 -5.73 12.30 -6.31
C THR A 151 -5.76 11.47 -7.59
N GLU A 152 -4.60 11.19 -8.16
CA GLU A 152 -4.48 10.36 -9.36
C GLU A 152 -4.99 8.94 -9.11
N VAL A 153 -4.67 8.36 -7.96
CA VAL A 153 -5.15 7.04 -7.57
C VAL A 153 -6.67 7.05 -7.39
N LEU A 154 -7.21 8.07 -6.72
CA LEU A 154 -8.65 8.19 -6.52
C LEU A 154 -9.39 8.32 -7.85
N ASP A 155 -8.84 9.10 -8.80
CA ASP A 155 -9.42 9.22 -10.14
C ASP A 155 -9.45 7.87 -10.84
N ALA A 156 -8.40 7.05 -10.71
CA ALA A 156 -8.35 5.72 -11.29
C ALA A 156 -9.40 4.80 -10.66
N VAL A 157 -9.63 4.90 -9.36
CA VAL A 157 -10.68 4.14 -8.67
C VAL A 157 -12.05 4.53 -9.20
N HIS A 158 -12.30 5.83 -9.39
CA HIS A 158 -13.58 6.30 -9.96
C HIS A 158 -13.77 5.82 -11.39
N ALA A 159 -12.71 5.81 -12.20
CA ALA A 159 -12.77 5.31 -13.57
C ALA A 159 -13.09 3.80 -13.59
N LEU A 160 -12.53 3.05 -12.66
CA LEU A 160 -12.80 1.62 -12.53
C LEU A 160 -14.27 1.35 -12.22
N ALA A 161 -14.88 2.17 -11.36
CA ALA A 161 -16.29 2.03 -10.98
C ALA A 161 -17.24 2.30 -12.13
N LYS A 162 -16.79 3.04 -13.17
CA LYS A 162 -17.61 3.36 -14.34
C LYS A 162 -17.43 2.37 -15.49
N ALA A 163 -16.49 1.44 -15.36
CA ALA A 163 -16.19 0.48 -16.42
C ALA A 163 -17.22 -0.65 -16.49
#